data_1d214972e1d4c376496672ceca9fbe36
#
_entry.id   1d214972e1d4c376496672ceca9fbe36
#
_cell.length_a   1.000
_cell.length_b   1.000
_cell.length_c   1.000
_cell.angle_alpha   90.00
_cell.angle_beta   90.00
_cell.angle_gamma   90.00
#
_symmetry.space_group_name_H-M   'P 1'
#
loop_
_entity.id
_entity.type
_entity.pdbx_description
1 polymer ?
#
loop_
_entity_poly.entity_id
_entity_poly.type
_entity_poly.pdbx_seq_one_letter_code
_entity_poly.pdbx_strand_id
1 'polypeptide(L)'
;EQILSVGAKPVELDLDTGEAEGSGGYAKAQGEDFLKRQRELMTEVVKEMDVIVTTAAVPGAKSPILVTEDMVKAMKPGSIIVDLAAERGGNCDLTESGKTVVKHGVTIIGPENVPSSVAFHASQMFGKNMENLLNLLIDDNGELQLDFEDEIVAETVISHDGDVPQARLRDILGLPALAKPEPEAAEEASDADSKEEK
;
A
#
# COMPACT_ATOMS: atom_id res chain seq x y z
N GLU A 1 7.32 16.05 -2.25
CA GLU A 1 7.79 16.32 -3.63
C GLU A 1 6.74 15.90 -4.67
N GLN A 2 6.22 14.65 -4.64
CA GLN A 2 5.27 14.13 -5.63
C GLN A 2 3.97 14.95 -5.70
N ILE A 3 3.41 15.39 -4.57
CA ILE A 3 2.21 16.24 -4.53
C ILE A 3 2.45 17.57 -5.24
N LEU A 4 3.59 18.19 -4.97
CA LEU A 4 3.98 19.46 -5.58
C LEU A 4 4.25 19.32 -7.09
N SER A 5 4.82 18.19 -7.52
CA SER A 5 5.15 17.94 -8.93
C SER A 5 3.93 17.93 -9.86
N VAL A 6 2.76 17.57 -9.34
CA VAL A 6 1.47 17.61 -10.08
C VAL A 6 0.69 18.91 -9.86
N GLY A 7 1.30 19.92 -9.22
CA GLY A 7 0.69 21.24 -8.98
C GLY A 7 -0.32 21.26 -7.83
N ALA A 8 -0.40 20.19 -7.04
CA ALA A 8 -1.24 20.16 -5.84
C ALA A 8 -0.55 20.85 -4.64
N LYS A 9 -1.34 21.26 -3.67
CA LYS A 9 -0.83 21.87 -2.42
C LYS A 9 -0.84 20.81 -1.32
N PRO A 10 0.31 20.47 -0.72
CA PRO A 10 0.34 19.59 0.43
C PRO A 10 -0.30 20.28 1.64
N VAL A 11 -1.02 19.52 2.44
CA VAL A 11 -1.47 19.96 3.77
C VAL A 11 -0.47 19.44 4.78
N GLU A 12 0.29 20.35 5.35
CA GLU A 12 1.25 20.04 6.42
C GLU A 12 0.54 20.20 7.76
N LEU A 13 0.52 19.12 8.53
CA LEU A 13 0.02 19.12 9.89
C LEU A 13 1.20 19.27 10.85
N ASP A 14 1.08 20.15 11.84
CA ASP A 14 2.09 20.33 12.89
C ASP A 14 2.05 19.13 13.86
N LEU A 15 2.64 18.03 13.39
CA LEU A 15 2.75 16.75 14.08
C LEU A 15 4.21 16.29 14.10
N ASP A 16 4.64 15.76 15.22
CA ASP A 16 5.94 15.09 15.31
C ASP A 16 5.84 13.69 14.69
N THR A 17 6.33 13.59 13.45
CA THR A 17 6.26 12.35 12.64
C THR A 17 7.52 11.49 12.77
N GLY A 18 8.34 11.72 13.77
CA GLY A 18 9.72 11.22 13.92
C GLY A 18 9.98 9.72 13.73
N GLU A 19 9.02 8.85 13.45
CA GLU A 19 9.18 7.43 13.04
C GLU A 19 7.88 6.86 12.43
N ALA A 20 7.18 7.65 11.62
CA ALA A 20 5.87 7.29 11.09
C ALA A 20 5.90 6.28 9.92
N GLU A 21 7.06 6.05 9.30
CA GLU A 21 7.20 5.12 8.19
C GLU A 21 7.53 3.69 8.65
N GLY A 22 6.73 2.73 8.19
CA GLY A 22 6.99 1.29 8.31
C GLY A 22 7.70 0.73 7.07
N SER A 23 8.07 -0.54 7.11
CA SER A 23 8.62 -1.25 5.96
C SER A 23 7.60 -1.30 4.80
N GLY A 24 8.06 -1.15 3.56
CA GLY A 24 7.20 -1.21 2.37
C GLY A 24 6.34 0.03 2.12
N GLY A 25 6.67 1.20 2.71
CA GLY A 25 5.95 2.47 2.46
C GLY A 25 4.59 2.59 3.15
N TYR A 26 4.24 1.68 4.06
CA TYR A 26 3.02 1.76 4.85
C TYR A 26 3.25 2.50 6.17
N ALA A 27 2.21 3.24 6.61
CA ALA A 27 2.26 3.95 7.89
C ALA A 27 2.35 2.97 9.07
N LYS A 28 3.27 3.25 9.99
CA LYS A 28 3.41 2.53 11.26
C LYS A 28 2.27 2.92 12.22
N ALA A 29 1.81 1.98 13.05
CA ALA A 29 0.81 2.28 14.06
C ALA A 29 1.33 3.36 15.02
N GLN A 30 0.57 4.45 15.18
CA GLN A 30 0.91 5.58 16.03
C GLN A 30 0.14 5.52 17.36
N GLY A 31 0.66 6.18 18.40
CA GLY A 31 0.01 6.26 19.70
C GLY A 31 -1.32 7.03 19.67
N GLU A 32 -2.19 6.78 20.66
CA GLU A 32 -3.52 7.40 20.74
C GLU A 32 -3.49 8.93 20.80
N ASP A 33 -2.52 9.51 21.50
CA ASP A 33 -2.36 10.97 21.59
C ASP A 33 -2.01 11.60 20.23
N PHE A 34 -1.16 10.93 19.45
CA PHE A 34 -0.84 11.34 18.08
C PHE A 34 -2.09 11.32 17.20
N LEU A 35 -2.85 10.23 17.23
CA LEU A 35 -4.07 10.08 16.43
C LEU A 35 -5.13 11.12 16.83
N LYS A 36 -5.24 11.43 18.12
CA LYS A 36 -6.15 12.48 18.61
C LYS A 36 -5.74 13.84 18.06
N ARG A 37 -4.48 14.21 18.20
CA ARG A 37 -3.96 15.48 17.68
C ARG A 37 -4.10 15.59 16.18
N GLN A 38 -3.80 14.53 15.46
CA GLN A 38 -4.01 14.44 14.02
C GLN A 38 -5.46 14.71 13.63
N ARG A 39 -6.44 14.10 14.33
CA ARG A 39 -7.86 14.31 14.08
C ARG A 39 -8.30 15.75 14.33
N GLU A 40 -7.80 16.38 15.40
CA GLU A 40 -8.08 17.78 15.69
C GLU A 40 -7.61 18.69 14.56
N LEU A 41 -6.37 18.56 14.10
CA LEU A 41 -5.82 19.33 13.00
C LEU A 41 -6.51 19.05 11.67
N MET A 42 -6.81 17.77 11.38
CA MET A 42 -7.56 17.38 10.17
C MET A 42 -8.96 17.95 10.16
N THR A 43 -9.63 18.10 11.31
CA THR A 43 -10.96 18.71 11.38
C THR A 43 -10.98 20.12 10.83
N GLU A 44 -9.95 20.92 11.15
CA GLU A 44 -9.82 22.29 10.64
C GLU A 44 -9.63 22.34 9.13
N VAL A 45 -8.94 21.33 8.56
CA VAL A 45 -8.78 21.22 7.10
C VAL A 45 -10.08 20.79 6.44
N VAL A 46 -10.70 19.72 6.95
CA VAL A 46 -11.88 19.07 6.38
C VAL A 46 -13.07 20.05 6.28
N LYS A 47 -13.28 20.88 7.29
CA LYS A 47 -14.40 21.85 7.29
C LYS A 47 -14.35 22.89 6.17
N GLU A 48 -13.17 23.16 5.60
CA GLU A 48 -12.98 24.11 4.51
C GLU A 48 -13.11 23.46 3.12
N MET A 49 -13.16 22.12 3.06
CA MET A 49 -13.21 21.39 1.78
C MET A 49 -14.63 21.26 1.25
N ASP A 50 -14.78 21.42 -0.05
CA ASP A 50 -16.03 21.18 -0.77
C ASP A 50 -16.16 19.73 -1.25
N VAL A 51 -15.03 19.10 -1.60
CA VAL A 51 -14.95 17.69 -2.02
C VAL A 51 -13.76 17.02 -1.35
N ILE A 52 -13.99 15.84 -0.80
CA ILE A 52 -12.95 14.97 -0.23
C ILE A 52 -12.97 13.62 -0.96
N VAL A 53 -11.81 13.14 -1.37
CA VAL A 53 -11.62 11.79 -1.90
C VAL A 53 -10.69 11.03 -0.97
N THR A 54 -11.13 9.89 -0.47
CA THR A 54 -10.34 9.03 0.42
C THR A 54 -9.96 7.72 -0.26
N THR A 55 -8.70 7.30 -0.10
CA THR A 55 -8.12 6.15 -0.79
C THR A 55 -7.25 5.27 0.11
N ALA A 56 -7.22 5.52 1.43
CA ALA A 56 -6.35 4.78 2.33
C ALA A 56 -6.82 3.33 2.49
N ALA A 57 -6.00 2.41 2.04
CA ALA A 57 -6.28 0.99 2.15
C ALA A 57 -5.02 0.25 2.65
N VAL A 58 -5.23 -0.72 3.54
CA VAL A 58 -4.18 -1.63 3.99
C VAL A 58 -4.48 -3.01 3.44
N PRO A 59 -3.57 -3.64 2.69
CA PRO A 59 -3.80 -4.97 2.15
C PRO A 59 -4.14 -5.98 3.25
N GLY A 60 -5.26 -6.72 3.07
CA GLY A 60 -5.70 -7.76 4.01
C GLY A 60 -6.23 -7.26 5.36
N ALA A 61 -6.48 -5.95 5.52
CA ALA A 61 -7.04 -5.37 6.75
C ALA A 61 -8.19 -4.41 6.44
N LYS A 62 -8.96 -4.07 7.48
CA LYS A 62 -9.97 -3.01 7.39
C LYS A 62 -9.29 -1.66 7.17
N SER A 63 -9.89 -0.83 6.33
CA SER A 63 -9.40 0.53 6.06
C SER A 63 -9.41 1.40 7.33
N PRO A 64 -8.42 2.27 7.53
CA PRO A 64 -8.39 3.18 8.66
C PRO A 64 -9.46 4.27 8.53
N ILE A 65 -10.06 4.67 9.64
CA ILE A 65 -10.96 5.83 9.66
C ILE A 65 -10.13 7.11 9.68
N LEU A 66 -10.29 7.90 8.62
CA LEU A 66 -9.62 9.19 8.44
C LEU A 66 -10.57 10.37 8.65
N VAL A 67 -11.86 10.21 8.27
CA VAL A 67 -12.90 11.22 8.41
C VAL A 67 -13.94 10.72 9.40
N THR A 68 -13.99 11.33 10.57
CA THR A 68 -14.94 10.99 11.62
C THR A 68 -16.31 11.63 11.37
N GLU A 69 -17.36 11.13 12.03
CA GLU A 69 -18.70 11.76 11.97
C GLU A 69 -18.65 13.24 12.38
N ASP A 70 -17.84 13.60 13.39
CA ASP A 70 -17.74 14.99 13.85
C ASP A 70 -17.07 15.90 12.80
N MET A 71 -16.11 15.38 12.03
CA MET A 71 -15.55 16.10 10.89
C MET A 71 -16.63 16.32 9.81
N VAL A 72 -17.44 15.31 9.52
CA VAL A 72 -18.57 15.45 8.55
C VAL A 72 -19.58 16.50 9.01
N LYS A 73 -19.91 16.55 10.31
CA LYS A 73 -20.77 17.60 10.87
C LYS A 73 -20.18 19.01 10.73
N ALA A 74 -18.87 19.14 10.72
CA ALA A 74 -18.17 20.41 10.56
C ALA A 74 -18.09 20.88 9.09
N MET A 75 -18.31 20.00 8.12
CA MET A 75 -18.29 20.34 6.69
C MET A 75 -19.50 21.22 6.30
N LYS A 76 -19.34 21.97 5.22
CA LYS A 76 -20.42 22.79 4.65
C LYS A 76 -21.51 21.90 4.08
N PRO A 77 -22.81 22.22 4.30
CA PRO A 77 -23.89 21.53 3.61
C PRO A 77 -23.72 21.61 2.09
N GLY A 78 -23.91 20.48 1.40
CA GLY A 78 -23.69 20.35 -0.05
C GLY A 78 -22.28 19.85 -0.42
N SER A 79 -21.36 19.73 0.54
CA SER A 79 -20.06 19.08 0.31
C SER A 79 -20.21 17.60 -0.01
N ILE A 80 -19.16 17.03 -0.62
CA ILE A 80 -19.16 15.65 -1.11
C ILE A 80 -17.95 14.91 -0.56
N ILE A 81 -18.15 13.67 -0.11
CA ILE A 81 -17.08 12.71 0.21
C ILE A 81 -17.20 11.53 -0.75
N VAL A 82 -16.11 11.18 -1.43
CA VAL A 82 -15.98 9.97 -2.23
C VAL A 82 -14.99 9.04 -1.55
N ASP A 83 -15.49 7.95 -0.99
CA ASP A 83 -14.70 7.01 -0.23
C ASP A 83 -14.40 5.76 -1.07
N LEU A 84 -13.23 5.75 -1.73
CA LEU A 84 -12.79 4.64 -2.57
C LEU A 84 -12.36 3.40 -1.77
N ALA A 85 -12.28 3.51 -0.44
CA ALA A 85 -11.99 2.40 0.45
C ALA A 85 -13.27 1.71 1.00
N ALA A 86 -14.46 2.08 0.51
CA ALA A 86 -15.77 1.64 1.01
C ALA A 86 -15.90 0.12 1.14
N GLU A 87 -15.42 -0.66 0.14
CA GLU A 87 -15.47 -2.15 0.16
C GLU A 87 -14.67 -2.77 1.31
N ARG A 88 -13.72 -2.02 1.88
CA ARG A 88 -12.85 -2.47 2.99
C ARG A 88 -13.22 -1.80 4.32
N GLY A 89 -14.46 -1.35 4.44
CA GLY A 89 -15.00 -0.72 5.64
C GLY A 89 -14.96 0.80 5.65
N GLY A 90 -14.40 1.42 4.59
CA GLY A 90 -14.38 2.87 4.39
C GLY A 90 -13.36 3.63 5.23
N ASN A 91 -13.02 4.83 4.75
CA ASN A 91 -12.20 5.81 5.47
C ASN A 91 -13.04 6.88 6.17
N CYS A 92 -14.34 6.94 5.92
CA CYS A 92 -15.27 7.82 6.61
C CYS A 92 -16.22 6.99 7.48
N ASP A 93 -16.44 7.41 8.73
CA ASP A 93 -17.33 6.73 9.68
C ASP A 93 -18.75 6.49 9.15
N LEU A 94 -19.23 7.40 8.30
CA LEU A 94 -20.58 7.39 7.77
C LEU A 94 -20.71 6.78 6.38
N THR A 95 -19.63 6.19 5.86
CA THR A 95 -19.64 5.50 4.56
C THR A 95 -20.49 4.24 4.64
N GLU A 96 -21.40 4.09 3.70
CA GLU A 96 -22.14 2.84 3.46
C GLU A 96 -21.69 2.26 2.11
N SER A 97 -21.05 1.09 2.14
CA SER A 97 -20.52 0.44 0.92
C SER A 97 -21.62 0.18 -0.10
N GLY A 98 -21.35 0.45 -1.38
CA GLY A 98 -22.30 0.32 -2.49
C GLY A 98 -23.38 1.40 -2.54
N LYS A 99 -23.34 2.43 -1.66
CA LYS A 99 -24.41 3.43 -1.58
C LYS A 99 -23.90 4.87 -1.69
N THR A 100 -24.84 5.74 -2.03
CA THR A 100 -24.72 7.18 -1.86
C THR A 100 -25.72 7.60 -0.78
N VAL A 101 -25.23 8.19 0.29
CA VAL A 101 -26.04 8.64 1.44
C VAL A 101 -25.82 10.13 1.69
N VAL A 102 -26.81 10.79 2.30
CA VAL A 102 -26.68 12.18 2.76
C VAL A 102 -26.75 12.18 4.28
N LYS A 103 -25.67 12.62 4.93
CA LYS A 103 -25.58 12.75 6.38
C LYS A 103 -25.11 14.14 6.74
N HIS A 104 -25.79 14.80 7.66
CA HIS A 104 -25.49 16.18 8.09
C HIS A 104 -25.40 17.20 6.94
N GLY A 105 -26.14 16.98 5.83
CA GLY A 105 -26.08 17.82 4.64
C GLY A 105 -24.92 17.54 3.69
N VAL A 106 -24.05 16.56 4.00
CA VAL A 106 -22.91 16.12 3.16
C VAL A 106 -23.32 14.86 2.40
N THR A 107 -23.02 14.81 1.11
CA THR A 107 -23.21 13.62 0.28
C THR A 107 -22.00 12.72 0.39
N ILE A 108 -22.20 11.47 0.82
CA ILE A 108 -21.14 10.47 0.98
C ILE A 108 -21.38 9.36 -0.04
N ILE A 109 -20.40 9.12 -0.90
CA ILE A 109 -20.43 8.14 -1.98
C ILE A 109 -19.43 7.05 -1.63
N GLY A 110 -19.93 5.83 -1.36
CA GLY A 110 -19.13 4.64 -1.08
C GLY A 110 -19.19 3.67 -2.25
N PRO A 111 -18.46 3.90 -3.36
CA PRO A 111 -18.57 3.05 -4.55
C PRO A 111 -17.96 1.68 -4.31
N GLU A 112 -18.53 0.68 -4.98
CA GLU A 112 -17.99 -0.68 -5.07
C GLU A 112 -17.54 -0.98 -6.50
N ASN A 113 -16.52 -1.82 -6.62
CA ASN A 113 -16.02 -2.31 -7.90
C ASN A 113 -15.77 -1.19 -8.93
N VAL A 114 -15.13 -0.11 -8.48
CA VAL A 114 -14.80 1.07 -9.30
C VAL A 114 -14.11 0.70 -10.62
N PRO A 115 -13.18 -0.27 -10.69
CA PRO A 115 -12.56 -0.67 -11.96
C PRO A 115 -13.57 -1.12 -13.02
N SER A 116 -14.70 -1.71 -12.64
CA SER A 116 -15.74 -2.13 -13.59
C SER A 116 -16.45 -0.96 -14.28
N SER A 117 -16.46 0.22 -13.66
CA SER A 117 -17.04 1.44 -14.28
C SER A 117 -16.17 2.01 -15.40
N VAL A 118 -14.89 1.64 -15.43
CA VAL A 118 -13.88 2.04 -16.44
C VAL A 118 -13.15 0.81 -17.00
N ALA A 119 -13.92 -0.25 -17.29
CA ALA A 119 -13.41 -1.60 -17.57
C ALA A 119 -12.33 -1.67 -18.64
N PHE A 120 -12.44 -0.88 -19.72
CA PHE A 120 -11.42 -0.85 -20.77
C PHE A 120 -10.06 -0.42 -20.25
N HIS A 121 -9.99 0.71 -19.56
CA HIS A 121 -8.73 1.23 -19.02
C HIS A 121 -8.20 0.39 -17.86
N ALA A 122 -9.08 -0.10 -16.99
CA ALA A 122 -8.72 -1.00 -15.91
C ALA A 122 -8.06 -2.29 -16.45
N SER A 123 -8.65 -2.89 -17.51
CA SER A 123 -8.09 -4.08 -18.16
C SER A 123 -6.74 -3.80 -18.84
N GLN A 124 -6.58 -2.65 -19.49
CA GLN A 124 -5.29 -2.27 -20.09
C GLN A 124 -4.19 -2.13 -19.03
N MET A 125 -4.48 -1.43 -17.93
CA MET A 125 -3.52 -1.23 -16.84
C MET A 125 -3.16 -2.55 -16.16
N PHE A 126 -4.15 -3.39 -15.89
CA PHE A 126 -3.92 -4.72 -15.32
C PHE A 126 -3.12 -5.60 -16.27
N GLY A 127 -3.46 -5.62 -17.57
CA GLY A 127 -2.71 -6.36 -18.58
C GLY A 127 -1.24 -5.92 -18.67
N LYS A 128 -0.97 -4.60 -18.56
CA LYS A 128 0.40 -4.09 -18.54
C LYS A 128 1.18 -4.51 -17.29
N ASN A 129 0.52 -4.57 -16.12
CA ASN A 129 1.15 -5.10 -14.92
C ASN A 129 1.49 -6.60 -15.09
N MET A 130 0.60 -7.40 -15.69
CA MET A 130 0.89 -8.81 -15.98
C MET A 130 2.04 -8.98 -16.97
N GLU A 131 2.08 -8.17 -18.04
CA GLU A 131 3.20 -8.16 -18.99
C GLU A 131 4.52 -7.83 -18.28
N ASN A 132 4.55 -6.80 -17.43
CA ASN A 132 5.73 -6.44 -16.68
C ASN A 132 6.19 -7.55 -15.72
N LEU A 133 5.24 -8.22 -15.04
CA LEU A 133 5.55 -9.37 -14.19
C LEU A 133 6.13 -10.52 -15.00
N LEU A 134 5.54 -10.85 -16.16
CA LEU A 134 6.08 -11.91 -17.03
C LEU A 134 7.50 -11.59 -17.53
N ASN A 135 7.74 -10.35 -17.90
CA ASN A 135 9.09 -9.89 -18.32
C ASN A 135 10.12 -9.95 -17.17
N LEU A 136 9.70 -9.86 -15.92
CA LEU A 136 10.57 -10.07 -14.75
C LEU A 136 10.88 -11.55 -14.53
N LEU A 137 9.89 -12.42 -14.77
CA LEU A 137 9.99 -13.85 -14.47
C LEU A 137 10.57 -14.69 -15.61
N ILE A 138 10.67 -14.16 -16.84
CA ILE A 138 11.10 -14.90 -18.01
C ILE A 138 12.36 -14.24 -18.58
N ASP A 139 13.41 -15.03 -18.74
CA ASP A 139 14.67 -14.56 -19.30
C ASP A 139 14.65 -14.43 -20.85
N ASP A 140 15.75 -13.95 -21.45
CA ASP A 140 15.88 -13.78 -22.89
C ASP A 140 15.81 -15.09 -23.69
N ASN A 141 15.96 -16.25 -23.04
CA ASN A 141 15.83 -17.57 -23.65
C ASN A 141 14.39 -18.12 -23.55
N GLY A 142 13.51 -17.43 -22.85
CA GLY A 142 12.14 -17.82 -22.60
C GLY A 142 11.99 -18.81 -21.45
N GLU A 143 13.00 -18.91 -20.56
CA GLU A 143 12.98 -19.79 -19.40
C GLU A 143 12.54 -19.03 -18.15
N LEU A 144 11.81 -19.73 -17.26
CA LEU A 144 11.35 -19.16 -15.99
C LEU A 144 12.53 -18.96 -15.03
N GLN A 145 12.70 -17.73 -14.58
CA GLN A 145 13.68 -17.32 -13.57
C GLN A 145 12.96 -16.75 -12.35
N LEU A 146 13.17 -17.37 -11.19
CA LEU A 146 12.59 -16.90 -9.92
C LEU A 146 13.72 -16.44 -9.00
N ASP A 147 14.01 -15.15 -9.05
CA ASP A 147 14.94 -14.51 -8.12
C ASP A 147 14.19 -14.08 -6.86
N PHE A 148 14.30 -14.84 -5.79
CA PHE A 148 13.65 -14.52 -4.50
C PHE A 148 14.33 -13.41 -3.71
N GLU A 149 15.44 -12.83 -4.19
CA GLU A 149 16.00 -11.59 -3.66
C GLU A 149 15.27 -10.36 -4.21
N ASP A 150 14.60 -10.50 -5.36
CA ASP A 150 13.70 -9.48 -5.89
C ASP A 150 12.41 -9.41 -5.06
N GLU A 151 12.07 -8.21 -4.59
CA GLU A 151 10.90 -7.98 -3.71
C GLU A 151 9.58 -8.37 -4.39
N ILE A 152 9.43 -8.15 -5.71
CA ILE A 152 8.20 -8.48 -6.45
C ILE A 152 8.03 -10.00 -6.52
N VAL A 153 9.11 -10.73 -6.80
CA VAL A 153 9.10 -12.20 -6.86
C VAL A 153 8.81 -12.77 -5.48
N ALA A 154 9.53 -12.32 -4.45
CA ALA A 154 9.37 -12.78 -3.06
C ALA A 154 7.94 -12.56 -2.51
N GLU A 155 7.30 -11.43 -2.87
CA GLU A 155 5.95 -11.09 -2.40
C GLU A 155 4.84 -11.67 -3.28
N THR A 156 5.14 -12.10 -4.51
CA THR A 156 4.13 -12.60 -5.47
C THR A 156 4.06 -14.12 -5.50
N VAL A 157 5.20 -14.81 -5.37
CA VAL A 157 5.25 -16.27 -5.42
C VAL A 157 4.72 -16.88 -4.12
N ILE A 158 3.57 -17.52 -4.19
CA ILE A 158 2.88 -18.10 -3.01
C ILE A 158 3.43 -19.49 -2.67
N SER A 159 3.77 -20.28 -3.68
CA SER A 159 4.31 -21.63 -3.52
C SER A 159 5.30 -21.96 -4.63
N HIS A 160 6.37 -22.63 -4.28
CA HIS A 160 7.40 -23.11 -5.19
C HIS A 160 8.04 -24.39 -4.63
N ASP A 161 8.18 -25.42 -5.49
CA ASP A 161 8.79 -26.71 -5.14
C ASP A 161 8.23 -27.37 -3.86
N GLY A 162 6.93 -27.19 -3.63
CA GLY A 162 6.23 -27.79 -2.48
C GLY A 162 6.38 -27.03 -1.17
N ASP A 163 7.06 -25.88 -1.18
CA ASP A 163 7.18 -24.98 -0.02
C ASP A 163 6.44 -23.64 -0.28
N VAL A 164 6.34 -22.82 0.76
CA VAL A 164 5.74 -21.47 0.75
C VAL A 164 6.87 -20.46 0.93
N PRO A 165 7.38 -19.82 -0.14
CA PRO A 165 8.49 -18.88 -0.03
C PRO A 165 8.11 -17.53 0.59
N GLN A 166 6.84 -17.12 0.53
CA GLN A 166 6.39 -15.83 1.02
C GLN A 166 6.32 -15.79 2.56
N ALA A 167 7.12 -14.93 3.19
CA ALA A 167 7.27 -14.84 4.65
C ALA A 167 5.96 -14.55 5.37
N ARG A 168 5.16 -13.58 4.88
CA ARG A 168 3.87 -13.21 5.46
C ARG A 168 2.85 -14.35 5.44
N LEU A 169 2.83 -15.13 4.36
CA LEU A 169 1.93 -16.28 4.25
C LEU A 169 2.35 -17.40 5.21
N ARG A 170 3.66 -17.59 5.40
CA ARG A 170 4.19 -18.53 6.40
C ARG A 170 3.71 -18.18 7.81
N ASP A 171 3.78 -16.90 8.18
CA ASP A 171 3.29 -16.42 9.48
C ASP A 171 1.80 -16.70 9.66
N ILE A 172 0.97 -16.43 8.63
CA ILE A 172 -0.47 -16.70 8.66
C ILE A 172 -0.77 -18.19 8.82
N LEU A 173 0.03 -19.05 8.15
CA LEU A 173 -0.14 -20.50 8.19
C LEU A 173 0.53 -21.15 9.40
N GLY A 174 1.25 -20.40 10.25
CA GLY A 174 2.00 -20.92 11.38
C GLY A 174 3.19 -21.80 10.99
N LEU A 175 3.73 -21.58 9.80
CA LEU A 175 4.92 -22.27 9.32
C LEU A 175 6.20 -21.65 9.91
N PRO A 176 7.29 -22.42 10.07
CA PRO A 176 8.58 -21.86 10.49
C PRO A 176 9.07 -20.77 9.54
N ALA A 177 9.76 -19.75 10.06
CA ALA A 177 10.41 -18.75 9.21
C ALA A 177 11.38 -19.42 8.21
N LEU A 178 11.53 -18.81 7.04
CA LEU A 178 12.53 -19.26 6.06
C LEU A 178 13.92 -19.20 6.67
N ALA A 179 14.71 -20.24 6.48
CA ALA A 179 16.14 -20.19 6.79
C ALA A 179 16.75 -19.09 5.89
N LYS A 180 17.48 -18.14 6.50
CA LYS A 180 18.28 -17.22 5.69
C LYS A 180 19.28 -18.05 4.91
N PRO A 181 19.47 -17.81 3.60
CA PRO A 181 20.56 -18.45 2.87
C PRO A 181 21.86 -18.14 3.62
N GLU A 182 22.60 -19.19 3.99
CA GLU A 182 23.98 -18.99 4.48
C GLU A 182 24.74 -18.31 3.34
N PRO A 183 25.51 -17.25 3.62
CA PRO A 183 26.36 -16.65 2.59
C PRO A 183 27.26 -17.77 2.07
N GLU A 184 27.19 -18.05 0.76
CA GLU A 184 28.15 -18.95 0.09
C GLU A 184 29.53 -18.50 0.50
N ALA A 185 30.27 -19.44 1.16
CA ALA A 185 31.65 -19.21 1.55
C ALA A 185 32.41 -18.90 0.25
N ALA A 186 32.87 -17.66 0.12
CA ALA A 186 33.75 -17.27 -0.97
C ALA A 186 34.87 -18.32 -1.02
N GLU A 187 34.94 -19.13 -2.07
CA GLU A 187 36.10 -19.99 -2.35
C GLU A 187 37.27 -19.05 -2.44
N GLU A 188 38.10 -19.07 -1.40
CA GLU A 188 39.43 -18.50 -1.41
C GLU A 188 40.19 -19.20 -2.54
N ALA A 189 40.29 -18.49 -3.69
CA ALA A 189 41.25 -18.86 -4.72
C ALA A 189 42.63 -18.77 -4.11
N SER A 190 43.18 -19.95 -3.74
CA SER A 190 44.53 -20.11 -3.34
C SER A 190 45.45 -19.76 -4.51
N ASP A 191 46.00 -18.56 -4.50
CA ASP A 191 47.21 -18.22 -5.25
C ASP A 191 48.39 -18.97 -4.61
N ALA A 192 48.62 -20.16 -5.10
CA ALA A 192 49.83 -20.89 -4.84
C ALA A 192 50.84 -20.54 -5.95
N ASP A 193 51.69 -19.62 -5.60
CA ASP A 193 53.13 -19.63 -5.79
C ASP A 193 53.68 -20.51 -6.92
N SER A 194 54.31 -19.87 -7.90
CA SER A 194 55.48 -20.40 -8.59
C SER A 194 56.50 -19.30 -8.87
N LYS A 195 57.33 -19.01 -7.88
CA LYS A 195 58.70 -18.60 -8.14
C LYS A 195 59.43 -19.82 -8.69
N GLU A 196 60.08 -19.69 -9.80
CA GLU A 196 61.42 -20.21 -10.10
C GLU A 196 61.93 -19.63 -11.45
N GLU A 197 63.00 -18.88 -11.32
CA GLU A 197 64.32 -18.94 -11.96
C GLU A 197 64.39 -19.11 -13.49
N LYS A 198 64.79 -18.10 -14.19
CA LYS A 198 66.16 -17.87 -14.77
C LYS A 198 66.20 -16.56 -15.52
#